data_2dc43c911dc003d9ee89d47b0ac1a185
#
_entry.id   2dc43c911dc003d9ee89d47b0ac1a185
#
_cell.length_a   1.000
_cell.length_b   1.000
_cell.length_c   1.000
_cell.angle_alpha   90.00
_cell.angle_beta   90.00
_cell.angle_gamma   90.00
#
_symmetry.space_group_name_H-M   'P 1'
#
loop_
_entity.id
_entity.type
_entity.pdbx_description
1 polymer ?
#
loop_
_entity_poly.entity_id
_entity_poly.type
_entity_poly.pdbx_seq_one_letter_code
_entity_poly.pdbx_strand_id
1 'polypeptide(L)'
;QRFFQAVLTDGQPIVAAVKLSQQGQFNLNEMEDKWNKFTATQLVTTQRLGFDWDARIQMTPGLNAFVHDTYLLGEGSLHASLLGLFTVAKLQGAPENNQGELLRFLAEATWYPTALLPSQGVHWEAIDDTCARATLTDGATTVSLIFQCNAEGAIATCRAEARYRDKVAAMPWCGRVWEYSVRNGMLIPLEGEVGWEY
;
A
#
# COMPACT_ATOMS: atom_id res chain seq x y z
N GLN A 1 9.17 -16.94 -8.37
CA GLN A 1 10.64 -16.83 -8.59
C GLN A 1 10.97 -15.72 -9.60
N ARG A 2 10.32 -15.67 -10.78
CA ARG A 2 10.61 -14.72 -11.87
C ARG A 2 10.58 -13.25 -11.38
N PHE A 3 9.59 -12.88 -10.57
CA PHE A 3 9.50 -11.53 -9.99
C PHE A 3 10.74 -11.16 -9.19
N PHE A 4 11.16 -11.99 -8.23
CA PHE A 4 12.32 -11.68 -7.40
C PHE A 4 13.61 -11.59 -8.19
N GLN A 5 13.78 -12.42 -9.24
CA GLN A 5 14.92 -12.34 -10.15
C GLN A 5 14.93 -11.05 -10.98
N ALA A 6 13.74 -10.50 -11.31
CA ALA A 6 13.62 -9.25 -12.04
C ALA A 6 13.92 -8.02 -11.18
N VAL A 7 13.56 -8.04 -9.89
CA VAL A 7 13.56 -6.83 -9.04
C VAL A 7 14.65 -6.81 -7.97
N LEU A 8 15.30 -7.94 -7.66
CA LEU A 8 16.35 -8.03 -6.65
C LEU A 8 17.67 -8.47 -7.29
N THR A 9 18.77 -7.97 -6.77
CA THR A 9 20.11 -8.46 -7.09
C THR A 9 20.49 -9.63 -6.18
N ASP A 10 21.40 -10.49 -6.64
CA ASP A 10 21.93 -11.57 -5.80
C ASP A 10 22.59 -11.00 -4.55
N GLY A 11 22.24 -11.56 -3.39
CA GLY A 11 22.74 -11.09 -2.11
C GLY A 11 22.12 -9.77 -1.63
N GLN A 12 21.01 -9.31 -2.23
CA GLN A 12 20.29 -8.11 -1.77
C GLN A 12 19.97 -8.21 -0.28
N PRO A 13 20.45 -7.26 0.56
CA PRO A 13 20.10 -7.25 1.98
C PRO A 13 18.59 -7.06 2.18
N ILE A 14 18.03 -7.72 3.18
CA ILE A 14 16.65 -7.49 3.57
C ILE A 14 16.51 -6.04 4.07
N VAL A 15 15.57 -5.32 3.50
CA VAL A 15 15.22 -3.96 3.93
C VAL A 15 14.51 -4.05 5.27
N ALA A 16 15.08 -3.47 6.32
CA ALA A 16 14.48 -3.45 7.66
C ALA A 16 13.51 -2.28 7.84
N ALA A 17 13.83 -1.14 7.21
CA ALA A 17 12.98 0.05 7.20
C ALA A 17 13.23 0.87 5.92
N VAL A 18 12.20 1.60 5.50
CA VAL A 18 12.29 2.51 4.35
C VAL A 18 11.53 3.80 4.64
N LYS A 19 12.08 4.93 4.22
CA LYS A 19 11.40 6.22 4.22
C LYS A 19 11.05 6.60 2.80
N LEU A 20 9.78 6.89 2.57
CA LEU A 20 9.23 7.30 1.29
C LEU A 20 8.78 8.77 1.36
N SER A 21 8.97 9.50 0.27
CA SER A 21 8.34 10.80 0.02
C SER A 21 7.43 10.64 -1.18
N GLN A 22 6.20 11.07 -1.05
CA GLN A 22 5.15 10.86 -2.03
C GLN A 22 4.48 12.18 -2.41
N GLN A 23 4.06 12.28 -3.64
CA GLN A 23 3.18 13.34 -4.14
C GLN A 23 2.21 12.74 -5.14
N GLY A 24 1.03 13.31 -5.23
CA GLY A 24 0.01 12.80 -6.13
C GLY A 24 -1.30 13.56 -6.01
N GLN A 25 -2.36 12.87 -6.38
CA GLN A 25 -3.71 13.42 -6.32
C GLN A 25 -4.65 12.39 -5.69
N PHE A 26 -5.61 12.88 -4.91
CA PHE A 26 -6.70 12.11 -4.32
C PHE A 26 -8.03 12.59 -4.86
N ASN A 27 -8.86 11.68 -5.33
CA ASN A 27 -10.28 11.92 -5.49
C ASN A 27 -11.00 11.41 -4.24
N LEU A 28 -11.57 12.32 -3.47
CA LEU A 28 -12.31 12.03 -2.23
C LEU A 28 -13.83 11.97 -2.46
N ASN A 29 -14.28 12.29 -3.69
CA ASN A 29 -15.70 12.34 -4.04
C ASN A 29 -15.98 11.41 -5.23
N GLU A 30 -16.77 10.37 -5.00
CA GLU A 30 -17.14 9.40 -6.05
C GLU A 30 -18.04 9.97 -7.13
N MET A 31 -18.82 11.00 -6.77
CA MET A 31 -19.82 11.60 -7.65
C MET A 31 -19.24 12.71 -8.53
N GLU A 32 -18.02 13.17 -8.24
CA GLU A 32 -17.38 14.28 -8.94
C GLU A 32 -15.93 13.91 -9.30
N ASP A 33 -15.51 14.25 -10.49
CA ASP A 33 -14.09 14.13 -10.91
C ASP A 33 -13.28 15.31 -10.33
N LYS A 34 -13.13 15.32 -9.00
CA LYS A 34 -12.43 16.35 -8.25
C LYS A 34 -11.19 15.80 -7.58
N TRP A 35 -10.05 16.08 -8.17
CA TRP A 35 -8.74 15.63 -7.70
C TRP A 35 -8.06 16.69 -6.84
N ASN A 36 -7.66 16.29 -5.64
CA ASN A 36 -6.97 17.14 -4.68
C ASN A 36 -5.49 16.73 -4.61
N LYS A 37 -4.59 17.69 -4.80
CA LYS A 37 -3.15 17.44 -4.70
C LYS A 37 -2.78 17.07 -3.26
N PHE A 38 -1.85 16.12 -3.12
CA PHE A 38 -1.29 15.78 -1.82
C PHE A 38 0.23 15.65 -1.87
N THR A 39 0.83 15.80 -0.71
CA THR A 39 2.20 15.38 -0.41
C THR A 39 2.17 14.54 0.86
N ALA A 40 3.05 13.54 0.93
CA ALA A 40 3.14 12.69 2.12
C ALA A 40 4.57 12.23 2.39
N THR A 41 4.81 11.85 3.63
CA THR A 41 5.98 11.07 4.05
C THR A 41 5.50 9.80 4.70
N GLN A 42 6.21 8.71 4.47
CA GLN A 42 5.92 7.41 5.05
C GLN A 42 7.19 6.77 5.58
N LEU A 43 7.12 6.26 6.79
CA LEU A 43 8.11 5.35 7.35
C LEU A 43 7.52 3.96 7.37
N VAL A 44 8.21 2.98 6.79
CA VAL A 44 7.79 1.57 6.81
C VAL A 44 8.82 0.75 7.56
N THR A 45 8.38 -0.22 8.35
CA THR A 45 9.21 -1.25 8.96
C THR A 45 8.76 -2.63 8.50
N THR A 46 9.71 -3.53 8.17
CA THR A 46 9.40 -4.83 7.58
C THR A 46 9.61 -6.00 8.54
N GLN A 47 10.52 -5.89 9.51
CA GLN A 47 10.74 -6.94 10.52
C GLN A 47 9.60 -7.03 11.53
N ARG A 48 9.03 -5.89 11.91
CA ARG A 48 7.71 -5.76 12.51
C ARG A 48 6.88 -5.03 11.50
N LEU A 49 5.88 -5.73 10.95
CA LEU A 49 5.06 -5.16 9.89
C LEU A 49 4.41 -3.87 10.37
N GLY A 50 4.67 -2.79 9.66
CA GLY A 50 4.07 -1.52 10.03
C GLY A 50 4.48 -0.37 9.13
N PHE A 51 3.65 0.66 9.15
CA PHE A 51 3.95 1.94 8.53
C PHE A 51 3.33 3.08 9.32
N ASP A 52 3.89 4.26 9.09
CA ASP A 52 3.44 5.55 9.61
C ASP A 52 3.44 6.54 8.43
N TRP A 53 2.26 6.98 8.01
CA TRP A 53 2.03 7.81 6.84
C TRP A 53 1.38 9.13 7.22
N ASP A 54 2.10 10.23 7.00
CA ASP A 54 1.62 11.59 7.19
C ASP A 54 1.40 12.26 5.84
N ALA A 55 0.16 12.67 5.59
CA ALA A 55 -0.23 13.35 4.37
C ALA A 55 -0.86 14.71 4.61
N ARG A 56 -0.61 15.58 3.65
CA ARG A 56 -1.25 16.89 3.52
C ARG A 56 -1.98 16.95 2.19
N ILE A 57 -3.29 17.04 2.24
CA ILE A 57 -4.18 17.08 1.06
C ILE A 57 -4.72 18.50 0.92
N GLN A 58 -4.51 19.12 -0.24
CA GLN A 58 -5.01 20.46 -0.53
C GLN A 58 -6.49 20.40 -0.93
N MET A 59 -7.38 20.82 -0.05
CA MET A 59 -8.82 20.81 -0.29
C MET A 59 -9.26 22.01 -1.16
N THR A 60 -8.74 23.19 -0.84
CA THR A 60 -8.87 24.44 -1.60
C THR A 60 -7.61 25.28 -1.36
N PRO A 61 -7.39 26.38 -2.11
CA PRO A 61 -6.32 27.31 -1.81
C PRO A 61 -6.36 27.78 -0.35
N GLY A 62 -5.30 27.51 0.40
CA GLY A 62 -5.17 27.85 1.84
C GLY A 62 -5.83 26.87 2.82
N LEU A 63 -6.62 25.92 2.35
CA LEU A 63 -7.24 24.90 3.22
C LEU A 63 -6.65 23.52 2.95
N ASN A 64 -6.05 22.91 3.97
CA ASN A 64 -5.50 21.56 3.90
C ASN A 64 -6.19 20.63 4.88
N ALA A 65 -6.39 19.39 4.44
CA ALA A 65 -6.63 18.26 5.32
C ALA A 65 -5.28 17.60 5.66
N PHE A 66 -5.13 17.20 6.90
CA PHE A 66 -4.01 16.42 7.39
C PHE A 66 -4.52 15.03 7.73
N VAL A 67 -3.85 14.04 7.18
CA VAL A 67 -4.20 12.62 7.38
C VAL A 67 -2.98 11.92 7.94
N HIS A 68 -3.17 11.28 9.09
CA HIS A 68 -2.20 10.38 9.69
C HIS A 68 -2.79 8.98 9.67
N ASP A 69 -2.13 8.09 8.94
CA ASP A 69 -2.58 6.73 8.71
C ASP A 69 -1.47 5.76 9.07
N THR A 70 -1.77 4.79 9.93
CA THR A 70 -0.76 3.90 10.49
C THR A 70 -1.23 2.45 10.53
N TYR A 71 -0.27 1.55 10.40
CA TYR A 71 -0.41 0.16 10.81
C TYR A 71 0.74 -0.18 11.73
N LEU A 72 0.45 -0.41 13.01
CA LEU A 72 1.45 -0.67 14.03
C LEU A 72 0.98 -1.78 14.98
N LEU A 73 1.83 -2.78 15.22
CA LEU A 73 1.55 -3.88 16.15
C LEU A 73 0.23 -4.64 15.87
N GLY A 74 -0.13 -4.78 14.59
CA GLY A 74 -1.35 -5.46 14.16
C GLY A 74 -2.60 -4.59 14.19
N GLU A 75 -2.48 -3.31 14.53
CA GLU A 75 -3.59 -2.36 14.57
C GLU A 75 -3.46 -1.27 13.52
N GLY A 76 -4.53 -1.10 12.74
CA GLY A 76 -4.70 0.03 11.82
C GLY A 76 -5.32 1.23 12.52
N SER A 77 -4.83 2.43 12.19
CA SER A 77 -5.38 3.69 12.72
C SER A 77 -5.34 4.76 11.64
N LEU A 78 -6.46 5.45 11.46
CA LEU A 78 -6.58 6.59 10.57
C LEU A 78 -7.14 7.78 11.34
N HIS A 79 -6.45 8.90 11.27
CA HIS A 79 -6.91 10.18 11.80
C HIS A 79 -6.82 11.25 10.72
N ALA A 80 -7.94 11.84 10.36
CA ALA A 80 -8.01 12.95 9.42
C ALA A 80 -8.56 14.21 10.11
N SER A 81 -7.91 15.35 9.85
CA SER A 81 -8.30 16.64 10.41
C SER A 81 -8.22 17.75 9.36
N LEU A 82 -9.12 18.75 9.48
CA LEU A 82 -9.03 20.00 8.72
C LEU A 82 -8.23 21.03 9.52
N LEU A 83 -7.29 21.70 8.86
CA LEU A 83 -6.37 22.69 9.46
C LEU A 83 -5.58 22.18 10.67
N GLY A 84 -5.53 20.84 10.89
CA GLY A 84 -4.93 20.26 12.08
C GLY A 84 -5.73 20.48 13.38
N LEU A 85 -6.93 21.04 13.31
CA LEU A 85 -7.73 21.45 14.47
C LEU A 85 -9.06 20.70 14.58
N PHE A 86 -9.70 20.42 13.46
CA PHE A 86 -11.04 19.82 13.43
C PHE A 86 -10.95 18.40 12.92
N THR A 87 -11.11 17.40 13.80
CA THR A 87 -11.16 15.99 13.40
C THR A 87 -12.39 15.73 12.52
N VAL A 88 -12.15 15.16 11.31
CA VAL A 88 -13.20 14.80 10.35
C VAL A 88 -13.37 13.30 10.24
N ALA A 89 -12.33 12.52 10.55
CA ALA A 89 -12.41 11.06 10.62
C ALA A 89 -11.42 10.53 11.67
N LYS A 90 -11.85 9.50 12.38
CA LYS A 90 -10.99 8.73 13.29
C LYS A 90 -11.42 7.28 13.30
N LEU A 91 -10.52 6.39 12.88
CA LEU A 91 -10.69 4.94 12.92
C LEU A 91 -9.53 4.36 13.73
N GLN A 92 -9.76 3.33 14.51
CA GLN A 92 -8.69 2.67 15.27
C GLN A 92 -9.09 1.24 15.62
N GLY A 93 -8.22 0.29 15.33
CA GLY A 93 -8.23 -1.08 15.86
C GLY A 93 -9.43 -1.95 15.45
N ALA A 94 -10.33 -1.47 14.59
CA ALA A 94 -11.42 -2.29 14.06
C ALA A 94 -10.85 -3.36 13.12
N PRO A 95 -11.38 -4.60 13.11
CA PRO A 95 -10.88 -5.67 12.25
C PRO A 95 -10.84 -5.28 10.77
N GLU A 96 -11.83 -4.54 10.28
CA GLU A 96 -11.93 -4.06 8.90
C GLU A 96 -10.81 -3.07 8.58
N ASN A 97 -10.48 -2.20 9.53
CA ASN A 97 -9.39 -1.24 9.39
C ASN A 97 -8.04 -1.97 9.41
N ASN A 98 -7.83 -2.90 10.34
CA ASN A 98 -6.61 -3.70 10.42
C ASN A 98 -6.39 -4.47 9.12
N GLN A 99 -7.44 -5.06 8.55
CA GLN A 99 -7.40 -5.74 7.26
C GLN A 99 -7.04 -4.78 6.12
N GLY A 100 -7.65 -3.60 6.08
CA GLY A 100 -7.39 -2.59 5.06
C GLY A 100 -5.95 -2.09 5.06
N GLU A 101 -5.39 -1.84 6.26
CA GLU A 101 -4.02 -1.35 6.39
C GLU A 101 -2.96 -2.44 6.15
N LEU A 102 -3.21 -3.68 6.55
CA LEU A 102 -2.31 -4.79 6.22
C LEU A 102 -2.33 -5.09 4.70
N LEU A 103 -3.50 -4.98 4.03
CA LEU A 103 -3.58 -5.03 2.57
C LEU A 103 -2.77 -3.92 1.90
N ARG A 104 -2.84 -2.70 2.42
CA ARG A 104 -2.04 -1.56 1.96
C ARG A 104 -0.54 -1.86 2.10
N PHE A 105 -0.10 -2.35 3.27
CA PHE A 105 1.29 -2.74 3.49
C PHE A 105 1.76 -3.76 2.44
N LEU A 106 0.96 -4.79 2.17
CA LEU A 106 1.29 -5.85 1.21
C LEU A 106 1.36 -5.29 -0.23
N ALA A 107 0.44 -4.41 -0.63
CA ALA A 107 0.44 -3.78 -1.95
C ALA A 107 1.65 -2.85 -2.14
N GLU A 108 1.94 -2.02 -1.15
CA GLU A 108 3.05 -1.07 -1.15
C GLU A 108 4.43 -1.74 -1.06
N ALA A 109 4.49 -3.01 -0.69
CA ALA A 109 5.74 -3.78 -0.65
C ALA A 109 6.42 -3.91 -2.04
N THR A 110 5.76 -3.51 -3.12
CA THR A 110 6.40 -3.31 -4.43
C THR A 110 7.51 -2.25 -4.40
N TRP A 111 7.47 -1.29 -3.46
CA TRP A 111 8.50 -0.26 -3.26
C TRP A 111 9.66 -0.74 -2.37
N TYR A 112 9.49 -1.85 -1.65
CA TYR A 112 10.50 -2.49 -0.81
C TYR A 112 10.41 -4.02 -0.94
N PRO A 113 10.71 -4.54 -2.17
CA PRO A 113 10.32 -5.88 -2.60
C PRO A 113 10.96 -7.04 -1.81
N THR A 114 11.97 -6.77 -0.99
CA THR A 114 12.47 -7.79 -0.06
C THR A 114 11.43 -8.20 0.98
N ALA A 115 10.45 -7.33 1.31
CA ALA A 115 9.35 -7.66 2.21
C ALA A 115 8.36 -8.68 1.61
N LEU A 116 8.36 -8.84 0.29
CA LEU A 116 7.55 -9.85 -0.41
C LEU A 116 8.18 -11.24 -0.44
N LEU A 117 9.42 -11.39 0.02
CA LEU A 117 10.08 -12.69 0.03
C LEU A 117 9.36 -13.69 0.95
N PRO A 118 9.30 -14.99 0.60
CA PRO A 118 8.76 -16.03 1.47
C PRO A 118 9.43 -16.08 2.85
N SER A 119 10.71 -15.76 2.93
CA SER A 119 11.46 -15.65 4.18
C SER A 119 10.97 -14.53 5.11
N GLN A 120 10.16 -13.61 4.60
CA GLN A 120 9.52 -12.52 5.36
C GLN A 120 8.05 -12.83 5.72
N GLY A 121 7.62 -14.08 5.53
CA GLY A 121 6.29 -14.53 5.92
C GLY A 121 5.21 -14.42 4.84
N VAL A 122 5.56 -13.99 3.62
CA VAL A 122 4.61 -13.96 2.52
C VAL A 122 4.50 -15.34 1.87
N HIS A 123 3.30 -15.90 1.87
CA HIS A 123 3.00 -17.16 1.17
C HIS A 123 2.54 -16.86 -0.26
N TRP A 124 3.13 -17.56 -1.24
CA TRP A 124 2.84 -17.38 -2.65
C TRP A 124 2.23 -18.62 -3.28
N GLU A 125 1.14 -18.44 -4.01
CA GLU A 125 0.47 -19.46 -4.81
C GLU A 125 0.39 -18.98 -6.26
N ALA A 126 0.95 -19.78 -7.19
CA ALA A 126 0.87 -19.47 -8.62
C ALA A 126 -0.58 -19.66 -9.10
N ILE A 127 -1.09 -18.70 -9.86
CA ILE A 127 -2.37 -18.79 -10.57
C ILE A 127 -2.12 -19.17 -12.01
N ASP A 128 -1.17 -18.47 -12.65
CA ASP A 128 -0.70 -18.75 -14.01
C ASP A 128 0.76 -18.28 -14.18
N ASP A 129 1.25 -18.17 -15.40
CA ASP A 129 2.64 -17.81 -15.72
C ASP A 129 2.99 -16.35 -15.34
N THR A 130 1.99 -15.48 -15.19
CA THR A 130 2.14 -14.05 -14.90
C THR A 130 1.46 -13.59 -13.61
N CYS A 131 0.55 -14.41 -13.09
CA CYS A 131 -0.26 -14.08 -11.91
C CYS A 131 0.05 -14.99 -10.73
N ALA A 132 0.12 -14.41 -9.55
CA ALA A 132 0.26 -15.16 -8.29
C ALA A 132 -0.51 -14.48 -7.16
N ARG A 133 -1.03 -15.29 -6.25
CA ARG A 133 -1.63 -14.85 -4.99
C ARG A 133 -0.54 -14.75 -3.93
N ALA A 134 -0.43 -13.60 -3.28
CA ALA A 134 0.38 -13.40 -2.09
C ALA A 134 -0.54 -13.32 -0.87
N THR A 135 -0.23 -14.09 0.16
CA THR A 135 -0.96 -14.08 1.44
C THR A 135 0.00 -13.70 2.55
N LEU A 136 -0.41 -12.76 3.39
CA LEU A 136 0.35 -12.26 4.53
C LEU A 136 -0.52 -12.34 5.79
N THR A 137 0.06 -12.82 6.89
CA THR A 137 -0.61 -12.87 8.19
C THR A 137 0.19 -12.07 9.22
N ASP A 138 -0.51 -11.23 9.97
CA ASP A 138 0.02 -10.53 11.13
C ASP A 138 -0.95 -10.64 12.31
N GLY A 139 -0.54 -11.38 13.35
CA GLY A 139 -1.42 -11.71 14.48
C GLY A 139 -2.67 -12.45 14.04
N ALA A 140 -3.83 -11.86 14.29
CA ALA A 140 -5.14 -12.41 13.92
C ALA A 140 -5.61 -12.00 12.51
N THR A 141 -4.90 -11.11 11.83
CA THR A 141 -5.29 -10.55 10.53
C THR A 141 -4.55 -11.29 9.41
N THR A 142 -5.30 -11.81 8.45
CA THR A 142 -4.77 -12.43 7.23
C THR A 142 -5.35 -11.73 6.02
N VAL A 143 -4.48 -11.38 5.07
CA VAL A 143 -4.86 -10.70 3.82
C VAL A 143 -4.23 -11.39 2.62
N SER A 144 -4.87 -11.24 1.46
CA SER A 144 -4.34 -11.75 0.20
C SER A 144 -4.50 -10.73 -0.91
N LEU A 145 -3.49 -10.65 -1.77
CA LEU A 145 -3.53 -9.90 -3.04
C LEU A 145 -3.16 -10.81 -4.20
N ILE A 146 -3.80 -10.60 -5.33
CA ILE A 146 -3.39 -11.16 -6.60
C ILE A 146 -2.47 -10.14 -7.26
N PHE A 147 -1.23 -10.53 -7.53
CA PHE A 147 -0.27 -9.74 -8.27
C PHE A 147 -0.15 -10.25 -9.68
N GLN A 148 -0.14 -9.34 -10.65
CA GLN A 148 0.16 -9.63 -12.05
C GLN A 148 1.46 -8.96 -12.44
N CYS A 149 2.35 -9.76 -13.05
CA CYS A 149 3.63 -9.27 -13.56
C CYS A 149 3.53 -8.91 -15.05
N ASN A 150 4.34 -7.92 -15.44
CA ASN A 150 4.56 -7.56 -16.84
C ASN A 150 5.49 -8.56 -17.56
N ALA A 151 5.81 -8.30 -18.83
CA ALA A 151 6.68 -9.16 -19.63
C ALA A 151 8.10 -9.29 -19.05
N GLU A 152 8.58 -8.24 -18.37
CA GLU A 152 9.90 -8.17 -17.74
C GLU A 152 9.93 -8.90 -16.38
N GLY A 153 8.78 -9.31 -15.85
CA GLY A 153 8.64 -10.01 -14.58
C GLY A 153 8.43 -9.09 -13.38
N ALA A 154 8.36 -7.78 -13.56
CA ALA A 154 8.01 -6.84 -12.51
C ALA A 154 6.49 -6.78 -12.29
N ILE A 155 6.04 -6.52 -11.05
CA ILE A 155 4.62 -6.37 -10.76
C ILE A 155 4.06 -5.17 -11.54
N ALA A 156 2.97 -5.37 -12.27
CA ALA A 156 2.26 -4.31 -12.98
C ALA A 156 0.97 -3.90 -12.25
N THR A 157 0.26 -4.90 -11.70
CA THR A 157 -0.98 -4.66 -10.97
C THR A 157 -1.06 -5.50 -9.70
N CYS A 158 -1.87 -5.05 -8.76
CA CYS A 158 -2.32 -5.83 -7.63
C CYS A 158 -3.84 -5.69 -7.46
N ARG A 159 -4.50 -6.74 -6.97
CA ARG A 159 -5.95 -6.76 -6.75
C ARG A 159 -6.31 -7.48 -5.47
N ALA A 160 -7.10 -6.83 -4.63
CA ALA A 160 -7.84 -7.47 -3.55
C ALA A 160 -9.26 -7.78 -4.01
N GLU A 161 -9.73 -9.00 -3.76
CA GLU A 161 -11.11 -9.39 -4.08
C GLU A 161 -12.12 -8.69 -3.16
N ALA A 162 -11.69 -8.41 -1.92
CA ALA A 162 -12.48 -7.73 -0.91
C ALA A 162 -11.58 -6.91 0.01
N ARG A 163 -11.70 -5.58 -0.07
CA ARG A 163 -11.11 -4.63 0.87
C ARG A 163 -12.25 -3.82 1.47
N TYR A 164 -12.23 -3.66 2.78
CA TYR A 164 -13.21 -2.81 3.43
C TYR A 164 -12.93 -1.35 3.09
N ARG A 165 -13.94 -0.69 2.55
CA ARG A 165 -13.94 0.74 2.29
C ARG A 165 -14.42 1.52 3.52
N ASP A 166 -15.42 0.94 4.18
CA ASP A 166 -15.99 1.38 5.44
C ASP A 166 -16.28 0.13 6.30
N LYS A 167 -16.98 0.29 7.41
CA LYS A 167 -17.32 -0.82 8.30
C LYS A 167 -18.38 -1.79 7.76
N VAL A 168 -18.95 -1.50 6.61
CA VAL A 168 -20.14 -2.21 6.10
C VAL A 168 -19.85 -2.93 4.79
N ALA A 169 -19.11 -2.32 3.87
CA ALA A 169 -18.94 -2.83 2.52
C ALA A 169 -17.47 -3.19 2.22
N ALA A 170 -17.24 -4.46 1.92
CA ALA A 170 -16.01 -4.91 1.28
C ALA A 170 -16.21 -4.92 -0.24
N MET A 171 -15.30 -4.30 -0.97
CA MET A 171 -15.37 -4.14 -2.43
C MET A 171 -14.04 -4.54 -3.07
N PRO A 172 -14.05 -4.95 -4.36
CA PRO A 172 -12.82 -5.14 -5.10
C PRO A 172 -12.00 -3.85 -5.12
N TRP A 173 -10.70 -4.00 -4.92
CA TRP A 173 -9.74 -2.90 -4.91
C TRP A 173 -8.54 -3.28 -5.77
N CYS A 174 -8.04 -2.34 -6.55
CA CYS A 174 -6.89 -2.56 -7.42
C CYS A 174 -5.86 -1.46 -7.33
N GLY A 175 -4.63 -1.82 -7.69
CA GLY A 175 -3.52 -0.92 -7.88
C GLY A 175 -2.77 -1.22 -9.17
N ARG A 176 -2.21 -0.19 -9.79
CA ARG A 176 -1.27 -0.30 -10.91
C ARG A 176 0.00 0.44 -10.57
N VAL A 177 1.14 -0.06 -11.02
CA VAL A 177 2.45 0.57 -10.80
C VAL A 177 3.27 0.54 -12.09
N TRP A 178 4.07 1.59 -12.28
CA TRP A 178 4.90 1.77 -13.48
C TRP A 178 6.11 2.66 -13.21
N GLU A 179 6.84 3.07 -14.26
CA GLU A 179 8.08 3.88 -14.16
C GLU A 179 9.12 3.22 -13.25
N TYR A 180 9.49 1.98 -13.60
CA TYR A 180 10.46 1.22 -12.83
C TYR A 180 11.87 1.79 -12.92
N SER A 181 12.55 1.91 -11.78
CA SER A 181 13.92 2.41 -11.67
C SER A 181 14.69 1.69 -10.57
N VAL A 182 16.00 1.55 -10.75
CA VAL A 182 16.85 0.95 -9.72
C VAL A 182 17.08 1.95 -8.59
N ARG A 183 16.79 1.51 -7.37
CA ARG A 183 17.06 2.24 -6.12
C ARG A 183 17.65 1.27 -5.10
N ASN A 184 18.82 1.61 -4.56
CA ASN A 184 19.50 0.79 -3.57
C ASN A 184 19.64 -0.70 -3.97
N GLY A 185 19.92 -0.97 -5.26
CA GLY A 185 20.05 -2.32 -5.81
C GLY A 185 18.74 -3.03 -6.11
N MET A 186 17.59 -2.43 -5.87
CA MET A 186 16.28 -2.99 -6.17
C MET A 186 15.60 -2.24 -7.32
N LEU A 187 14.94 -2.97 -8.23
CA LEU A 187 14.11 -2.39 -9.27
C LEU A 187 12.72 -2.13 -8.70
N ILE A 188 12.37 -0.86 -8.49
CA ILE A 188 11.11 -0.45 -7.86
C ILE A 188 10.31 0.50 -8.76
N PRO A 189 8.98 0.51 -8.69
CA PRO A 189 8.16 1.49 -9.40
C PRO A 189 8.27 2.86 -8.75
N LEU A 190 8.23 3.92 -9.54
CA LEU A 190 8.24 5.30 -9.06
C LEU A 190 6.85 5.94 -9.10
N GLU A 191 5.95 5.35 -9.87
CA GLU A 191 4.58 5.83 -10.03
C GLU A 191 3.59 4.70 -9.82
N GLY A 192 2.40 5.06 -9.35
CA GLY A 192 1.31 4.11 -9.14
C GLY A 192 -0.01 4.82 -8.87
N GLU A 193 -1.07 4.06 -9.04
CA GLU A 193 -2.42 4.48 -8.68
C GLU A 193 -3.16 3.34 -8.01
N VAL A 194 -4.11 3.67 -7.18
CA VAL A 194 -4.98 2.71 -6.50
C VAL A 194 -6.42 3.20 -6.52
N GLY A 195 -7.36 2.27 -6.54
CA GLY A 195 -8.77 2.62 -6.56
C GLY A 195 -9.68 1.44 -6.26
N TRP A 196 -10.94 1.77 -6.05
CA TRP A 196 -12.03 0.81 -5.92
C TRP A 196 -12.58 0.47 -7.31
N GLU A 197 -12.95 -0.79 -7.52
CA GLU A 197 -13.66 -1.22 -8.73
C GLU A 197 -15.17 -1.15 -8.43
N TYR A 198 -15.91 -0.44 -9.28
CA TYR A 198 -17.37 -0.28 -9.20
C TYR A 198 -18.08 -1.09 -10.28
#